data_bfebf0ee6d25e2e54cb4eadaff570626
#
_entry.id   bfebf0ee6d25e2e54cb4eadaff570626
#
_cell.length_a   1.000
_cell.length_b   1.000
_cell.length_c   1.000
_cell.angle_alpha   90.00
_cell.angle_beta   90.00
_cell.angle_gamma   90.00
#
_symmetry.space_group_name_H-M   'P 1'
#
loop_
_entity.id
_entity.type
_entity.pdbx_description
1 polymer ?
#
loop_
_entity_poly.entity_id
_entity_poly.type
_entity_poly.pdbx_seq_one_letter_code
_entity_poly.pdbx_strand_id
1 'polypeptide(L)'
;ERIFENLSKVLGFTMKQKVYADEVIPNSGIFDGMRNTDHHSVLMEVVKELVASVTRIANDLLLYASGPRSGINEVKLPMSAEGTQGYEHENTAYLCEMMTDVLGEMVIAEDMTFYSANEGQLDHGSINSGGFITLVKAIKLASHALSLFNNECLKGVEVNEELLRSYAEKSTSLSTMVGSLFGYPTGVKIA
;
A
#
# COMPACT_ATOMS: atom_id res chain seq x y z
N GLU A 1 -0.68 -14.39 19.04
CA GLU A 1 0.39 -13.55 19.61
C GLU A 1 1.46 -13.21 18.57
N ARG A 2 2.17 -14.16 17.97
CA ARG A 2 3.26 -13.90 17.00
C ARG A 2 2.82 -13.07 15.77
N ILE A 3 1.60 -13.24 15.28
CA ILE A 3 1.09 -12.48 14.13
C ILE A 3 0.91 -11.02 14.50
N PHE A 4 0.31 -10.73 15.65
CA PHE A 4 0.11 -9.36 16.14
C PHE A 4 1.43 -8.68 16.51
N GLU A 5 2.38 -9.41 17.08
CA GLU A 5 3.73 -8.90 17.36
C GLU A 5 4.48 -8.53 16.07
N ASN A 6 4.42 -9.39 15.06
CA ASN A 6 5.06 -9.14 13.78
C ASN A 6 4.41 -8.00 13.01
N LEU A 7 3.07 -7.95 12.97
CA LEU A 7 2.33 -6.84 12.38
C LEU A 7 2.61 -5.53 13.12
N SER A 8 2.64 -5.54 14.46
CA SER A 8 3.00 -4.37 15.26
C SER A 8 4.39 -3.85 14.93
N LYS A 9 5.37 -4.74 14.71
CA LYS A 9 6.73 -4.35 14.32
C LYS A 9 6.79 -3.75 12.92
N VAL A 10 6.04 -4.31 11.98
CA VAL A 10 6.01 -3.84 10.60
C VAL A 10 5.28 -2.51 10.48
N LEU A 11 4.18 -2.35 11.19
CA LEU A 11 3.30 -1.17 11.10
C LEU A 11 3.71 -0.03 12.04
N GLY A 12 4.69 -0.25 12.92
CA GLY A 12 5.19 0.78 13.84
C GLY A 12 4.22 1.20 14.94
N PHE A 13 3.12 0.47 15.13
CA PHE A 13 2.17 0.69 16.22
C PHE A 13 1.83 -0.62 16.93
N THR A 14 1.52 -0.55 18.21
CA THR A 14 1.19 -1.74 19.00
C THR A 14 -0.22 -2.21 18.70
N MET A 15 -0.33 -3.34 18.00
CA MET A 15 -1.60 -4.04 17.89
C MET A 15 -1.84 -4.82 19.18
N LYS A 16 -2.83 -4.41 19.94
CA LYS A 16 -3.29 -5.19 21.08
C LYS A 16 -4.34 -6.17 20.61
N GLN A 17 -4.11 -7.45 20.88
CA GLN A 17 -5.19 -8.42 20.82
C GLN A 17 -6.29 -7.90 21.76
N LYS A 18 -7.52 -7.85 21.30
CA LYS A 18 -8.66 -7.61 22.17
C LYS A 18 -8.74 -8.85 23.08
N VAL A 19 -8.02 -8.80 24.20
CA VAL A 19 -8.04 -9.90 25.18
C VAL A 19 -9.31 -9.74 25.96
N TYR A 20 -10.27 -10.54 25.65
CA TYR A 20 -11.51 -10.66 26.42
C TYR A 20 -11.29 -11.36 27.79
N ALA A 21 -10.03 -11.53 28.21
CA ALA A 21 -9.73 -12.52 29.26
C ALA A 21 -9.57 -11.96 30.67
N ASP A 22 -9.17 -10.71 30.87
CA ASP A 22 -8.80 -10.27 32.23
C ASP A 22 -9.74 -9.24 32.90
N GLU A 23 -10.69 -8.69 32.19
CA GLU A 23 -11.74 -7.82 32.76
C GLU A 23 -13.14 -8.21 32.28
N VAL A 24 -13.42 -9.47 32.19
CA VAL A 24 -14.66 -9.95 31.65
C VAL A 24 -15.73 -9.95 32.74
N ILE A 25 -16.76 -9.17 32.50
CA ILE A 25 -18.10 -9.58 32.92
C ILE A 25 -18.31 -10.98 32.35
N PRO A 26 -18.39 -12.04 33.18
CA PRO A 26 -18.11 -13.42 32.78
C PRO A 26 -18.94 -14.03 31.65
N ASN A 27 -19.87 -13.35 31.05
CA ASN A 27 -20.73 -13.90 30.00
C ASN A 27 -20.87 -13.03 28.75
N SER A 28 -20.41 -11.78 28.73
CA SER A 28 -20.60 -10.91 27.56
C SER A 28 -19.60 -11.17 26.43
N GLY A 29 -18.36 -11.54 26.75
CA GLY A 29 -17.34 -11.76 25.75
C GLY A 29 -17.50 -13.05 24.94
N ILE A 30 -18.11 -14.09 25.52
CA ILE A 30 -18.35 -15.35 24.83
C ILE A 30 -19.43 -15.17 23.76
N PHE A 31 -20.52 -14.47 24.07
CA PHE A 31 -21.59 -14.21 23.11
C PHE A 31 -21.13 -13.32 21.98
N ASP A 32 -20.39 -12.25 22.30
CA ASP A 32 -19.78 -11.37 21.30
C ASP A 32 -18.81 -12.14 20.39
N GLY A 33 -17.94 -12.96 20.98
CA GLY A 33 -16.98 -13.76 20.21
C GLY A 33 -17.60 -14.87 19.35
N MET A 34 -18.80 -15.35 19.73
CA MET A 34 -19.56 -16.30 18.92
C MET A 34 -20.35 -15.63 17.79
N ARG A 35 -20.73 -14.36 17.98
CA ARG A 35 -21.59 -13.64 17.03
C ARG A 35 -20.77 -12.77 16.07
N ASN A 36 -19.74 -12.08 16.56
CA ASN A 36 -19.09 -11.00 15.84
C ASN A 36 -17.68 -11.36 15.39
N THR A 37 -17.45 -11.28 14.07
CA THR A 37 -16.13 -11.41 13.44
C THR A 37 -15.70 -10.10 12.75
N ASP A 38 -16.28 -8.98 13.15
CA ASP A 38 -16.03 -7.62 12.65
C ASP A 38 -14.55 -7.22 12.67
N HIS A 39 -13.80 -7.73 13.65
CA HIS A 39 -12.35 -7.54 13.75
C HIS A 39 -11.57 -8.08 12.53
N HIS A 40 -12.10 -9.08 11.81
CA HIS A 40 -11.50 -9.56 10.55
C HIS A 40 -11.65 -8.51 9.45
N SER A 41 -12.82 -7.89 9.36
CA SER A 41 -13.11 -6.84 8.39
C SER A 41 -12.24 -5.60 8.66
N VAL A 42 -12.16 -5.16 9.91
CA VAL A 42 -11.31 -4.02 10.30
C VAL A 42 -9.83 -4.29 10.00
N LEU A 43 -9.34 -5.51 10.26
CA LEU A 43 -7.95 -5.85 9.92
C LEU A 43 -7.73 -5.84 8.41
N MET A 44 -8.69 -6.33 7.63
CA MET A 44 -8.57 -6.34 6.17
C MET A 44 -8.58 -4.92 5.59
N GLU A 45 -9.40 -4.02 6.14
CA GLU A 45 -9.40 -2.61 5.78
C GLU A 45 -8.01 -1.97 5.96
N VAL A 46 -7.37 -2.20 7.11
CA VAL A 46 -6.01 -1.70 7.36
C VAL A 46 -5.00 -2.25 6.37
N VAL A 47 -5.08 -3.54 6.03
CA VAL A 47 -4.19 -4.16 5.02
C VAL A 47 -4.41 -3.54 3.64
N LYS A 48 -5.66 -3.33 3.24
CA LYS A 48 -6.01 -2.67 1.98
C LYS A 48 -5.44 -1.24 1.92
N GLU A 49 -5.61 -0.45 2.97
CA GLU A 49 -5.09 0.93 3.04
C GLU A 49 -3.56 0.99 2.95
N LEU A 50 -2.87 0.03 3.56
CA LEU A 50 -1.42 -0.10 3.42
C LEU A 50 -1.03 -0.35 1.97
N VAL A 51 -1.66 -1.34 1.31
CA VAL A 51 -1.39 -1.66 -0.10
C VAL A 51 -1.74 -0.47 -0.99
N ALA A 52 -2.87 0.20 -0.77
CA ALA A 52 -3.27 1.39 -1.52
C ALA A 52 -2.23 2.51 -1.42
N SER A 53 -1.66 2.72 -0.24
CA SER A 53 -0.62 3.73 -0.04
C SER A 53 0.66 3.40 -0.82
N VAL A 54 1.07 2.14 -0.87
CA VAL A 54 2.23 1.71 -1.65
C VAL A 54 1.92 1.73 -3.16
N THR A 55 0.71 1.37 -3.56
CA THR A 55 0.29 1.43 -4.97
C THR A 55 0.37 2.85 -5.53
N ARG A 56 0.04 3.88 -4.74
CA ARG A 56 0.24 5.28 -5.17
C ARG A 56 1.70 5.59 -5.47
N ILE A 57 2.62 5.13 -4.60
CA ILE A 57 4.06 5.29 -4.84
C ILE A 57 4.49 4.55 -6.11
N ALA A 58 3.99 3.34 -6.32
CA ALA A 58 4.28 2.55 -7.51
C ALA A 58 3.81 3.26 -8.80
N ASN A 59 2.61 3.84 -8.79
CA ASN A 59 2.09 4.59 -9.93
C ASN A 59 2.89 5.86 -10.21
N ASP A 60 3.34 6.57 -9.17
CA ASP A 60 4.21 7.74 -9.34
C ASP A 60 5.57 7.34 -9.94
N LEU A 61 6.15 6.22 -9.49
CA LEU A 61 7.39 5.69 -10.06
C LEU A 61 7.25 5.31 -11.54
N LEU A 62 6.13 4.69 -11.94
CA LEU A 62 5.84 4.42 -13.35
C LEU A 62 5.83 5.69 -14.19
N LEU A 63 5.18 6.73 -13.68
CA LEU A 63 5.09 8.01 -14.38
C LEU A 63 6.47 8.67 -14.49
N TYR A 64 7.22 8.77 -13.40
CA TYR A 64 8.55 9.36 -13.39
C TYR A 64 9.58 8.57 -14.19
N ALA A 65 9.42 7.26 -14.31
CA ALA A 65 10.29 6.40 -15.11
C ALA A 65 9.91 6.37 -16.59
N SER A 66 8.79 6.97 -16.97
CA SER A 66 8.36 7.03 -18.37
C SER A 66 9.36 7.78 -19.27
N GLY A 67 9.61 7.28 -20.44
CA GLY A 67 10.58 7.89 -21.38
C GLY A 67 11.61 6.88 -21.86
N PRO A 68 12.75 7.34 -22.39
CA PRO A 68 13.30 8.71 -22.45
C PRO A 68 12.75 9.59 -23.59
N ARG A 69 12.00 9.03 -24.56
CA ARG A 69 11.62 9.76 -25.76
C ARG A 69 10.33 10.57 -25.63
N SER A 70 9.36 10.03 -24.90
CA SER A 70 8.01 10.58 -24.77
C SER A 70 7.49 10.53 -23.32
N GLY A 71 8.35 10.75 -22.36
CA GLY A 71 8.01 10.69 -20.95
C GLY A 71 8.86 11.61 -20.09
N ILE A 72 8.70 11.47 -18.79
CA ILE A 72 9.33 12.35 -17.79
C ILE A 72 10.80 12.02 -17.58
N ASN A 73 11.14 10.72 -17.50
CA ASN A 73 12.51 10.20 -17.37
C ASN A 73 13.31 10.78 -16.17
N GLU A 74 12.63 11.14 -15.10
CA GLU A 74 13.26 11.63 -13.85
C GLU A 74 13.86 10.51 -13.01
N VAL A 75 13.32 9.31 -13.16
CA VAL A 75 13.69 8.12 -12.40
C VAL A 75 14.02 6.98 -13.36
N LYS A 76 14.96 6.13 -12.96
CA LYS A 76 15.28 4.87 -13.64
C LYS A 76 14.93 3.72 -12.73
N LEU A 77 14.10 2.83 -13.21
CA LEU A 77 13.81 1.56 -12.55
C LEU A 77 14.91 0.55 -12.83
N PRO A 78 15.25 -0.31 -11.87
CA PRO A 78 16.25 -1.35 -12.07
C PRO A 78 15.82 -2.31 -13.19
N MET A 79 16.81 -2.93 -13.84
CA MET A 79 16.55 -4.00 -14.79
C MET A 79 16.20 -5.28 -14.06
N SER A 80 15.29 -6.07 -14.60
CA SER A 80 14.98 -7.39 -14.07
C SER A 80 16.20 -8.30 -14.14
N ALA A 81 16.51 -9.02 -13.07
CA ALA A 81 17.63 -9.95 -13.02
C ALA A 81 17.41 -11.17 -13.93
N GLU A 82 16.17 -11.54 -14.18
CA GLU A 82 15.77 -12.62 -15.09
C GLU A 82 14.85 -11.99 -16.13
N GLY A 83 15.39 -11.78 -17.35
CA GLY A 83 14.58 -11.33 -18.47
C GLY A 83 13.34 -12.22 -18.61
N THR A 84 12.17 -11.64 -18.57
CA THR A 84 10.94 -12.34 -18.93
C THR A 84 11.04 -12.82 -20.35
N GLN A 85 10.50 -13.98 -20.65
CA GLN A 85 10.66 -14.67 -21.93
C GLN A 85 10.40 -13.72 -23.13
N GLY A 86 11.46 -13.29 -23.80
CA GLY A 86 11.41 -12.47 -25.00
C GLY A 86 11.87 -11.01 -24.87
N TYR A 87 12.14 -10.52 -23.66
CA TYR A 87 12.58 -9.13 -23.42
C TYR A 87 13.82 -9.13 -22.52
N GLU A 88 14.99 -9.24 -23.12
CA GLU A 88 16.29 -9.29 -22.42
C GLU A 88 16.63 -7.98 -21.67
N HIS A 89 15.80 -6.94 -21.79
CA HIS A 89 16.05 -5.59 -21.25
C HIS A 89 14.80 -4.97 -20.60
N GLU A 90 13.92 -5.78 -20.04
CA GLU A 90 12.76 -5.26 -19.35
C GLU A 90 13.14 -4.72 -17.96
N ASN A 91 12.74 -3.49 -17.68
CA ASN A 91 12.88 -2.93 -16.35
C ASN A 91 11.75 -3.45 -15.44
N THR A 92 11.83 -3.14 -14.14
CA THR A 92 10.88 -3.61 -13.13
C THR A 92 9.55 -2.85 -13.10
N ALA A 93 9.17 -2.16 -14.17
CA ALA A 93 7.89 -1.44 -14.30
C ALA A 93 6.69 -2.36 -14.04
N TYR A 94 6.75 -3.61 -14.49
CA TYR A 94 5.71 -4.61 -14.25
C TYR A 94 5.44 -4.87 -12.76
N LEU A 95 6.43 -4.66 -11.88
CA LEU A 95 6.23 -4.77 -10.43
C LEU A 95 5.41 -3.60 -9.87
N CYS A 96 5.52 -2.44 -10.49
CA CYS A 96 4.66 -1.30 -10.16
C CYS A 96 3.21 -1.57 -10.60
N GLU A 97 3.02 -2.12 -11.80
CA GLU A 97 1.70 -2.51 -12.32
C GLU A 97 1.06 -3.61 -11.45
N MET A 98 1.85 -4.62 -11.07
CA MET A 98 1.42 -5.67 -10.15
C MET A 98 0.83 -5.12 -8.84
N MET A 99 1.34 -4.00 -8.31
CA MET A 99 0.79 -3.41 -7.09
C MET A 99 -0.65 -2.93 -7.27
N THR A 100 -1.03 -2.50 -8.49
CA THR A 100 -2.41 -2.14 -8.80
C THR A 100 -3.33 -3.36 -8.81
N ASP A 101 -2.87 -4.47 -9.38
CA ASP A 101 -3.62 -5.73 -9.38
C ASP A 101 -3.80 -6.26 -7.95
N VAL A 102 -2.74 -6.22 -7.15
CA VAL A 102 -2.79 -6.62 -5.72
C VAL A 102 -3.77 -5.75 -4.94
N LEU A 103 -3.83 -4.44 -5.22
CA LEU A 103 -4.84 -3.57 -4.60
C LEU A 103 -6.26 -4.01 -4.96
N GLY A 104 -6.50 -4.40 -6.21
CA GLY A 104 -7.79 -4.96 -6.64
C GLY A 104 -8.18 -6.21 -5.83
N GLU A 105 -7.25 -7.12 -5.61
CA GLU A 105 -7.47 -8.30 -4.76
C GLU A 105 -7.75 -7.94 -3.29
N MET A 106 -7.13 -6.86 -2.77
CA MET A 106 -7.41 -6.38 -1.40
C MET A 106 -8.84 -5.82 -1.28
N VAL A 107 -9.34 -5.14 -2.30
CA VAL A 107 -10.73 -4.65 -2.33
C VAL A 107 -11.72 -5.82 -2.29
N ILE A 108 -11.51 -6.84 -3.12
CA ILE A 108 -12.36 -8.04 -3.15
C ILE A 108 -12.31 -8.77 -1.79
N ALA A 109 -11.12 -8.87 -1.20
CA ALA A 109 -10.95 -9.53 0.09
C ALA A 109 -11.65 -8.79 1.23
N GLU A 110 -11.65 -7.46 1.21
CA GLU A 110 -12.37 -6.63 2.18
C GLU A 110 -13.87 -6.87 2.09
N ASP A 111 -14.45 -6.79 0.89
CA ASP A 111 -15.87 -7.06 0.68
C ASP A 111 -16.26 -8.45 1.17
N MET A 112 -15.44 -9.46 0.91
CA MET A 112 -15.70 -10.83 1.36
C MET A 112 -15.60 -10.98 2.87
N THR A 113 -14.65 -10.31 3.52
CA THR A 113 -14.52 -10.34 4.99
C THR A 113 -15.67 -9.59 5.65
N PHE A 114 -16.08 -8.46 5.09
CA PHE A 114 -17.25 -7.70 5.55
C PHE A 114 -18.54 -8.52 5.41
N TYR A 115 -18.77 -9.12 4.25
CA TYR A 115 -19.93 -9.99 4.03
C TYR A 115 -19.96 -11.14 5.05
N SER A 116 -18.86 -11.83 5.23
CA SER A 116 -18.75 -12.97 6.16
C SER A 116 -18.96 -12.55 7.62
N ALA A 117 -18.55 -11.34 8.01
CA ALA A 117 -18.78 -10.82 9.37
C ALA A 117 -20.25 -10.54 9.67
N ASN A 118 -21.06 -10.30 8.64
CA ASN A 118 -22.49 -9.96 8.77
C ASN A 118 -23.43 -11.17 8.59
N GLU A 119 -22.89 -12.35 8.27
CA GLU A 119 -23.67 -13.57 8.18
C GLU A 119 -23.99 -14.15 9.57
N GLY A 120 -24.97 -15.04 9.60
CA GLY A 120 -25.38 -15.77 10.78
C GLY A 120 -26.82 -15.52 11.18
N GLN A 121 -27.31 -16.28 12.12
CA GLN A 121 -28.71 -16.24 12.58
C GLN A 121 -28.78 -16.47 14.09
N LEU A 122 -29.78 -15.87 14.74
CA LEU A 122 -30.10 -16.09 16.16
C LEU A 122 -28.89 -15.91 17.10
N ASP A 123 -28.18 -14.80 16.94
CA ASP A 123 -26.96 -14.48 17.70
C ASP A 123 -25.84 -15.52 17.59
N HIS A 124 -25.89 -16.38 16.57
CA HIS A 124 -24.79 -17.26 16.20
C HIS A 124 -24.18 -16.75 14.91
N GLY A 125 -22.93 -16.29 14.98
CA GLY A 125 -22.14 -15.91 13.82
C GLY A 125 -21.96 -17.11 12.89
N SER A 126 -21.92 -16.87 11.60
CA SER A 126 -21.61 -17.92 10.66
C SER A 126 -20.24 -18.53 11.01
N ILE A 127 -20.17 -19.85 11.12
CA ILE A 127 -18.90 -20.60 11.15
C ILE A 127 -18.26 -20.56 9.76
N ASN A 128 -18.64 -19.57 8.98
CA ASN A 128 -18.13 -19.41 7.63
C ASN A 128 -16.65 -19.03 7.68
N SER A 129 -15.81 -20.04 7.56
CA SER A 129 -14.36 -19.88 7.48
C SER A 129 -13.91 -19.09 6.23
N GLY A 130 -14.83 -18.79 5.31
CA GLY A 130 -14.57 -18.08 4.06
C GLY A 130 -13.92 -16.73 4.28
N GLY A 131 -14.45 -15.90 5.17
CA GLY A 131 -13.89 -14.59 5.51
C GLY A 131 -12.49 -14.70 6.13
N PHE A 132 -12.29 -15.63 7.06
CA PHE A 132 -10.97 -15.84 7.67
C PHE A 132 -9.94 -16.39 6.68
N ILE A 133 -10.33 -17.34 5.83
CA ILE A 133 -9.44 -17.89 4.79
C ILE A 133 -9.06 -16.78 3.81
N THR A 134 -10.02 -15.94 3.40
CA THR A 134 -9.79 -14.79 2.52
C THR A 134 -8.82 -13.80 3.15
N LEU A 135 -9.03 -13.43 4.41
CA LEU A 135 -8.13 -12.56 5.17
C LEU A 135 -6.69 -13.09 5.17
N VAL A 136 -6.51 -14.38 5.50
CA VAL A 136 -5.17 -14.98 5.54
C VAL A 136 -4.51 -15.00 4.17
N LYS A 137 -5.27 -15.30 3.10
CA LYS A 137 -4.76 -15.27 1.73
C LYS A 137 -4.35 -13.86 1.32
N ALA A 138 -5.19 -12.86 1.60
CA ALA A 138 -4.92 -11.47 1.29
C ALA A 138 -3.67 -10.95 2.01
N ILE A 139 -3.52 -11.23 3.31
CA ILE A 139 -2.31 -10.85 4.05
C ILE A 139 -1.05 -11.49 3.46
N LYS A 140 -1.11 -12.75 3.08
CA LYS A 140 0.03 -13.44 2.44
C LYS A 140 0.36 -12.82 1.09
N LEU A 141 -0.64 -12.55 0.26
CA LEU A 141 -0.46 -11.92 -1.04
C LEU A 141 0.16 -10.52 -0.88
N ALA A 142 -0.41 -9.68 -0.01
CA ALA A 142 0.12 -8.36 0.28
C ALA A 142 1.58 -8.42 0.77
N SER A 143 1.88 -9.33 1.70
CA SER A 143 3.24 -9.50 2.24
C SER A 143 4.26 -9.87 1.16
N HIS A 144 3.91 -10.81 0.27
CA HIS A 144 4.79 -11.23 -0.82
C HIS A 144 4.97 -10.09 -1.84
N ALA A 145 3.89 -9.45 -2.26
CA ALA A 145 3.92 -8.38 -3.25
C ALA A 145 4.75 -7.18 -2.75
N LEU A 146 4.52 -6.75 -1.51
CA LEU A 146 5.28 -5.66 -0.88
C LEU A 146 6.76 -6.01 -0.75
N SER A 147 7.08 -7.25 -0.38
CA SER A 147 8.47 -7.71 -0.29
C SER A 147 9.16 -7.74 -1.65
N LEU A 148 8.49 -8.26 -2.67
CA LEU A 148 9.00 -8.33 -4.04
C LEU A 148 9.21 -6.92 -4.60
N PHE A 149 8.22 -6.05 -4.51
CA PHE A 149 8.30 -4.67 -4.95
C PHE A 149 9.46 -3.91 -4.27
N ASN A 150 9.60 -4.05 -2.95
CA ASN A 150 10.69 -3.41 -2.22
C ASN A 150 12.07 -3.94 -2.64
N ASN A 151 12.24 -5.26 -2.76
CA ASN A 151 13.56 -5.84 -2.96
C ASN A 151 14.03 -5.74 -4.40
N GLU A 152 13.13 -5.93 -5.37
CA GLU A 152 13.48 -6.02 -6.79
C GLU A 152 13.28 -4.69 -7.53
N CYS A 153 12.43 -3.78 -7.00
CA CYS A 153 12.17 -2.50 -7.62
C CYS A 153 12.71 -1.33 -6.80
N LEU A 154 12.18 -1.07 -5.61
CA LEU A 154 12.49 0.15 -4.85
C LEU A 154 13.97 0.31 -4.51
N LYS A 155 14.64 -0.75 -4.09
CA LYS A 155 16.05 -0.70 -3.70
C LYS A 155 17.01 -0.38 -4.85
N GLY A 156 16.59 -0.56 -6.07
CA GLY A 156 17.40 -0.33 -7.26
C GLY A 156 17.00 0.93 -8.04
N VAL A 157 16.09 1.74 -7.51
CA VAL A 157 15.67 2.99 -8.15
C VAL A 157 16.81 3.99 -8.15
N GLU A 158 17.13 4.54 -9.32
CA GLU A 158 18.09 5.61 -9.51
C GLU A 158 17.39 6.88 -9.99
N VAL A 159 17.93 8.04 -9.61
CA VAL A 159 17.41 9.34 -10.06
C VAL A 159 18.28 9.92 -11.18
N ASN A 160 17.64 10.60 -12.12
CA ASN A 160 18.32 11.36 -13.17
C ASN A 160 18.61 12.79 -12.66
N GLU A 161 19.69 12.94 -11.89
CA GLU A 161 20.01 14.18 -11.20
C GLU A 161 20.14 15.39 -12.14
N GLU A 162 20.74 15.20 -13.31
CA GLU A 162 20.93 16.28 -14.29
C GLU A 162 19.59 16.81 -14.80
N LEU A 163 18.67 15.89 -15.14
CA LEU A 163 17.34 16.25 -15.62
C LEU A 163 16.51 16.89 -14.52
N LEU A 164 16.51 16.31 -13.32
CA LEU A 164 15.81 16.85 -12.16
C LEU A 164 16.28 18.28 -11.83
N ARG A 165 17.60 18.52 -11.86
CA ARG A 165 18.17 19.87 -11.66
C ARG A 165 17.67 20.83 -12.73
N SER A 166 17.71 20.42 -14.00
CA SER A 166 17.21 21.24 -15.11
C SER A 166 15.74 21.61 -14.97
N TYR A 167 14.90 20.66 -14.51
CA TYR A 167 13.48 20.91 -14.28
C TYR A 167 13.24 21.83 -13.08
N ALA A 168 13.99 21.61 -11.99
CA ALA A 168 13.90 22.47 -10.82
C ALA A 168 14.28 23.93 -11.14
N GLU A 169 15.36 24.14 -11.90
CA GLU A 169 15.82 25.46 -12.32
C GLU A 169 14.83 26.19 -13.26
N LYS A 170 14.06 25.40 -14.04
CA LYS A 170 13.04 25.96 -14.97
C LYS A 170 11.64 26.04 -14.34
N SER A 171 11.50 25.58 -13.09
CA SER A 171 10.20 25.54 -12.41
C SER A 171 9.74 26.96 -12.03
N THR A 172 8.51 27.28 -12.38
CA THR A 172 7.84 28.51 -11.92
C THR A 172 7.59 28.51 -10.41
N SER A 173 7.75 27.37 -9.73
CA SER A 173 7.65 27.28 -8.26
C SER A 173 8.70 28.13 -7.54
N LEU A 174 9.83 28.47 -8.20
CA LEU A 174 10.82 29.39 -7.67
C LEU A 174 10.24 30.79 -7.46
N SER A 175 9.27 31.21 -8.28
CA SER A 175 8.58 32.48 -8.13
C SER A 175 7.86 32.63 -6.79
N THR A 176 7.39 31.51 -6.20
CA THR A 176 6.76 31.49 -4.88
C THR A 176 7.76 31.84 -3.77
N MET A 177 8.99 31.32 -3.85
CA MET A 177 10.07 31.71 -2.92
C MET A 177 10.43 33.19 -3.06
N VAL A 178 10.55 33.65 -4.28
CA VAL A 178 10.81 35.09 -4.56
C VAL A 178 9.66 35.94 -4.04
N GLY A 179 8.42 35.53 -4.26
CA GLY A 179 7.23 36.22 -3.74
C GLY A 179 7.19 36.29 -2.21
N SER A 180 7.66 35.27 -1.52
CA SER A 180 7.72 35.25 -0.04
C SER A 180 8.82 36.19 0.50
N LEU A 181 9.94 36.34 -0.20
CA LEU A 181 11.08 37.16 0.21
C LEU A 181 10.96 38.63 -0.22
N PHE A 182 10.44 38.89 -1.42
CA PHE A 182 10.45 40.21 -2.08
C PHE A 182 9.04 40.75 -2.37
N GLY A 183 7.99 40.07 -1.89
CA GLY A 183 6.59 40.41 -2.08
C GLY A 183 5.96 39.79 -3.32
N TYR A 184 4.65 39.52 -3.22
CA TYR A 184 3.84 38.88 -4.26
C TYR A 184 3.98 39.50 -5.68
N PRO A 185 3.96 40.87 -5.85
CA PRO A 185 4.12 41.47 -7.17
C PRO A 185 5.45 41.16 -7.86
N THR A 186 6.52 40.92 -7.07
CA THR A 186 7.84 40.56 -7.60
C THR A 186 7.85 39.08 -8.04
N GLY A 187 7.22 38.19 -7.24
CA GLY A 187 7.05 36.78 -7.61
C GLY A 187 6.29 36.60 -8.92
N VAL A 188 5.20 37.31 -9.11
CA VAL A 188 4.38 37.26 -10.35
C VAL A 188 5.14 37.71 -11.61
N LYS A 189 6.11 38.63 -11.49
CA LYS A 189 6.91 39.09 -12.65
C LYS A 189 7.96 38.06 -13.09
N ILE A 190 8.29 37.12 -12.24
CA ILE A 190 9.33 36.11 -12.49
C ILE A 190 8.71 34.78 -12.93
N ALA A 191 7.43 34.52 -12.55
CA ALA A 191 6.67 33.36 -13.02
C ALA A 191 6.30 33.49 -14.50
#